data_510798ad54a7e45ec20e70a24c524eb3
#
_entry.id   510798ad54a7e45ec20e70a24c524eb3
#
_cell.length_a   1.000
_cell.length_b   1.000
_cell.length_c   1.000
_cell.angle_alpha   90.00
_cell.angle_beta   90.00
_cell.angle_gamma   90.00
#
_symmetry.space_group_name_H-M   'P 1'
#
loop_
_entity.id
_entity.type
_entity.pdbx_description
1 polymer ?
#
loop_
_entity_poly.entity_id
_entity_poly.type
_entity_poly.pdbx_seq_one_letter_code
_entity_poly.pdbx_strand_id
1 'polypeptide(L)'
;NDAKVLKALCCRYFSQVSKAKVGTLLYYGSITEKKEIQLLDFAKELPMDVIILNHAKEESYDFKGDFMMIEEEFASPLAQFPEEVLATGAASVEKTLDQVLYGDENFSRPNQYSDVESIILNVTKEDVTGLWDEEIKMRTGYGIENGKVIVPTLYAQITGLGNFSKRSYIDFVSALTQNSMCFVTEALEISPIKLKGDSSLKTMSDKHFNKKFAEKVLSMTPLSILSQEKQNLLIEKANEVIKKYKFNSIWDVLTFAGILFAIPEALAQLIHVWDLTKVNPKIVMVLTGTRKLESKEEVMLQYLHAIGFDVLLFVPTGYGLVTEDLLRSGLQKIDLSNYNFSIQYSEIVSNRKGLLNRLFHRLAK
;
A
#
# COMPACT_ATOMS: atom_id res chain seq x y z
N ASN A 1 26.50 -17.82 -37.35
CA ASN A 1 25.44 -16.82 -37.20
C ASN A 1 24.57 -17.05 -35.94
N ASP A 2 24.28 -18.28 -35.57
CA ASP A 2 23.36 -18.63 -34.49
C ASP A 2 23.90 -18.20 -33.09
N ALA A 3 25.20 -18.33 -32.85
CA ALA A 3 25.81 -17.89 -31.60
C ALA A 3 25.71 -16.36 -31.37
N LYS A 4 25.71 -15.54 -32.42
CA LYS A 4 25.55 -14.09 -32.33
C LYS A 4 24.09 -13.72 -31.99
N VAL A 5 23.14 -14.46 -32.59
CA VAL A 5 21.71 -14.28 -32.36
C VAL A 5 21.37 -14.71 -30.93
N LEU A 6 21.85 -15.87 -30.50
CA LEU A 6 21.66 -16.35 -29.13
C LEU A 6 22.25 -15.39 -28.11
N LYS A 7 23.47 -14.88 -28.35
CA LYS A 7 24.07 -13.85 -27.47
C LYS A 7 23.24 -12.57 -27.38
N ALA A 8 22.70 -12.11 -28.53
CA ALA A 8 21.85 -10.93 -28.56
C ALA A 8 20.53 -11.14 -27.77
N LEU A 9 19.92 -12.31 -27.92
CA LEU A 9 18.73 -12.70 -27.17
C LEU A 9 19.02 -12.81 -25.67
N CYS A 10 20.13 -13.46 -25.30
CA CYS A 10 20.56 -13.54 -23.90
C CYS A 10 20.81 -12.16 -23.30
N CYS A 11 21.50 -11.27 -24.01
CA CYS A 11 21.72 -9.90 -23.54
C CYS A 11 20.39 -9.11 -23.40
N ARG A 12 19.43 -9.37 -24.27
CA ARG A 12 18.13 -8.68 -24.27
C ARG A 12 17.25 -9.13 -23.10
N TYR A 13 17.14 -10.43 -22.88
CA TYR A 13 16.19 -11.00 -21.91
C TYR A 13 16.78 -11.27 -20.53
N PHE A 14 18.11 -11.55 -20.44
CA PHE A 14 18.75 -11.93 -19.17
C PHE A 14 19.70 -10.88 -18.60
N SER A 15 19.76 -9.68 -19.19
CA SER A 15 20.63 -8.60 -18.70
C SER A 15 20.33 -8.14 -17.26
N GLN A 16 19.13 -8.42 -16.76
CA GLN A 16 18.69 -8.05 -15.42
C GLN A 16 18.67 -9.22 -14.43
N VAL A 17 19.02 -10.43 -14.87
CA VAL A 17 19.08 -11.59 -13.97
C VAL A 17 20.26 -11.45 -13.03
N SER A 18 20.00 -11.37 -11.73
CA SER A 18 21.03 -11.30 -10.68
C SER A 18 21.01 -12.57 -9.84
N LYS A 19 22.17 -12.96 -9.28
CA LYS A 19 22.29 -14.11 -8.38
C LYS A 19 21.43 -13.98 -7.09
N ALA A 20 20.88 -12.81 -6.81
CA ALA A 20 20.15 -12.51 -5.57
C ALA A 20 18.64 -12.71 -5.68
N LYS A 21 18.09 -12.92 -6.89
CA LYS A 21 16.66 -13.20 -7.09
C LYS A 21 16.52 -14.25 -8.18
N VAL A 22 15.75 -15.29 -7.89
CA VAL A 22 15.30 -16.24 -8.91
C VAL A 22 14.43 -15.47 -9.90
N GLY A 23 14.87 -15.39 -11.16
CA GLY A 23 14.07 -14.80 -12.24
C GLY A 23 13.08 -15.83 -12.78
N THR A 24 11.97 -15.40 -13.33
CA THR A 24 11.03 -16.26 -14.04
C THR A 24 10.99 -15.88 -15.49
N LEU A 25 11.24 -16.84 -16.38
CA LEU A 25 11.05 -16.72 -17.82
C LEU A 25 9.69 -17.33 -18.18
N LEU A 26 8.78 -16.51 -18.66
CA LEU A 26 7.51 -16.95 -19.21
C LEU A 26 7.58 -16.93 -20.74
N TYR A 27 7.44 -18.09 -21.35
CA TYR A 27 7.32 -18.24 -22.81
C TYR A 27 5.88 -18.58 -23.16
N TYR A 28 5.29 -17.83 -24.07
CA TYR A 28 3.92 -18.05 -24.53
C TYR A 28 3.87 -18.39 -26.02
N GLY A 29 3.23 -19.49 -26.37
CA GLY A 29 3.04 -19.94 -27.72
C GLY A 29 3.72 -21.26 -28.06
N SER A 30 3.61 -21.67 -29.34
CA SER A 30 4.26 -22.88 -29.85
C SER A 30 5.72 -22.61 -30.14
N ILE A 31 6.60 -23.51 -29.75
CA ILE A 31 8.02 -23.42 -30.02
C ILE A 31 8.24 -24.01 -31.42
N THR A 32 8.58 -23.15 -32.38
CA THR A 32 8.71 -23.56 -33.79
C THR A 32 10.15 -23.55 -34.28
N GLU A 33 11.02 -22.80 -33.62
CA GLU A 33 12.40 -22.64 -34.04
C GLU A 33 13.41 -23.32 -33.12
N LYS A 34 14.41 -23.97 -33.68
CA LYS A 34 15.53 -24.55 -32.94
C LYS A 34 16.24 -23.55 -32.00
N LYS A 35 16.24 -22.27 -32.35
CA LYS A 35 16.84 -21.18 -31.54
C LYS A 35 16.04 -20.94 -30.24
N GLU A 36 14.74 -21.13 -30.28
CA GLU A 36 13.86 -20.97 -29.10
C GLU A 36 14.14 -22.08 -28.10
N ILE A 37 14.27 -23.35 -28.60
CA ILE A 37 14.68 -24.47 -27.74
C ILE A 37 16.04 -24.21 -27.10
N GLN A 38 17.03 -23.73 -27.86
CA GLN A 38 18.35 -23.42 -27.33
C GLN A 38 18.31 -22.29 -26.30
N LEU A 39 17.44 -21.29 -26.46
CA LEU A 39 17.26 -20.20 -25.50
C LEU A 39 16.64 -20.71 -24.20
N LEU A 40 15.63 -21.56 -24.29
CA LEU A 40 14.95 -22.16 -23.13
C LEU A 40 15.87 -23.13 -22.40
N ASP A 41 16.62 -23.98 -23.11
CA ASP A 41 17.65 -24.83 -22.53
C ASP A 41 18.74 -24.01 -21.80
N PHE A 42 19.16 -22.89 -22.39
CA PHE A 42 20.10 -21.99 -21.75
C PHE A 42 19.50 -21.31 -20.51
N ALA A 43 18.23 -20.89 -20.58
CA ALA A 43 17.54 -20.28 -19.44
C ALA A 43 17.46 -21.25 -18.25
N LYS A 44 17.29 -22.54 -18.52
CA LYS A 44 17.25 -23.60 -17.52
C LYS A 44 18.57 -23.81 -16.78
N GLU A 45 19.71 -23.54 -17.43
CA GLU A 45 21.04 -23.58 -16.80
C GLU A 45 21.31 -22.37 -15.89
N LEU A 46 20.45 -21.34 -15.96
CA LEU A 46 20.50 -20.19 -15.08
C LEU A 46 19.66 -20.44 -13.81
N PRO A 47 19.92 -19.75 -12.69
CA PRO A 47 19.10 -19.86 -11.50
C PRO A 47 17.75 -19.12 -11.71
N MET A 48 16.89 -19.70 -12.53
CA MET A 48 15.57 -19.10 -12.87
C MET A 48 14.55 -20.19 -13.16
N ASP A 49 13.30 -19.84 -12.90
CA ASP A 49 12.17 -20.67 -13.24
C ASP A 49 11.79 -20.45 -14.73
N VAL A 50 11.54 -21.52 -15.45
CA VAL A 50 11.10 -21.46 -16.84
C VAL A 50 9.69 -22.05 -16.96
N ILE A 51 8.74 -21.22 -17.35
CA ILE A 51 7.35 -21.58 -17.53
C ILE A 51 7.02 -21.43 -19.03
N ILE A 52 6.55 -22.51 -19.64
CA ILE A 52 6.15 -22.53 -21.04
C ILE A 52 4.63 -22.75 -21.10
N LEU A 53 3.91 -21.75 -21.62
CA LEU A 53 2.48 -21.82 -21.86
C LEU A 53 2.24 -22.10 -23.34
N ASN A 54 1.97 -23.35 -23.70
CA ASN A 54 1.65 -23.74 -25.05
C ASN A 54 0.15 -23.96 -25.19
N HIS A 55 -0.47 -23.24 -26.11
CA HIS A 55 -1.90 -23.37 -26.42
C HIS A 55 -2.18 -24.41 -27.53
N ALA A 56 -1.15 -24.93 -28.19
CA ALA A 56 -1.28 -25.95 -29.22
C ALA A 56 -0.99 -27.34 -28.64
N LYS A 57 -1.95 -28.24 -28.76
CA LYS A 57 -1.94 -29.58 -28.14
C LYS A 57 -0.94 -30.58 -28.81
N GLU A 58 -0.21 -30.18 -29.86
CA GLU A 58 0.34 -31.18 -30.79
C GLU A 58 1.87 -31.31 -30.81
N GLU A 59 2.64 -30.68 -29.92
CA GLU A 59 4.10 -30.72 -30.07
C GLU A 59 4.80 -31.27 -28.83
N SER A 60 5.47 -32.43 -28.99
CA SER A 60 6.47 -32.92 -28.07
C SER A 60 7.79 -32.22 -28.35
N TYR A 61 8.30 -31.45 -27.39
CA TYR A 61 9.60 -30.83 -27.53
C TYR A 61 10.69 -31.71 -26.94
N ASP A 62 11.80 -31.82 -27.64
CA ASP A 62 12.99 -32.55 -27.18
C ASP A 62 13.87 -31.61 -26.35
N PHE A 63 13.41 -31.26 -25.13
CA PHE A 63 14.18 -30.47 -24.17
C PHE A 63 15.20 -31.37 -23.46
N LYS A 64 16.41 -30.83 -23.29
CA LYS A 64 17.41 -31.48 -22.43
C LYS A 64 17.03 -31.34 -20.95
N GLY A 65 16.54 -32.40 -20.37
CA GLY A 65 16.23 -32.49 -18.92
C GLY A 65 14.74 -32.57 -18.60
N ASP A 66 14.42 -32.72 -17.32
CA ASP A 66 13.08 -32.98 -16.85
C ASP A 66 12.25 -31.70 -16.79
N PHE A 67 11.13 -31.67 -17.47
CA PHE A 67 10.07 -30.69 -17.34
C PHE A 67 8.84 -31.33 -16.73
N MET A 68 8.20 -30.63 -15.79
CA MET A 68 6.88 -31.03 -15.34
C MET A 68 5.85 -30.51 -16.36
N MET A 69 5.12 -31.44 -16.99
CA MET A 69 4.05 -31.08 -17.92
C MET A 69 2.72 -31.11 -17.16
N ILE A 70 1.96 -30.03 -17.28
CA ILE A 70 0.58 -29.95 -16.79
C ILE A 70 -0.31 -29.72 -17.99
N GLU A 71 -1.18 -30.68 -18.28
CA GLU A 71 -2.18 -30.56 -19.33
C GLU A 71 -3.50 -30.11 -18.73
N GLU A 72 -4.07 -29.03 -19.26
CA GLU A 72 -5.40 -28.57 -18.92
C GLU A 72 -6.26 -28.40 -20.16
N GLU A 73 -7.53 -28.78 -20.07
CA GLU A 73 -8.48 -28.57 -21.15
C GLU A 73 -9.07 -27.16 -21.10
N PHE A 74 -8.75 -26.33 -22.08
CA PHE A 74 -9.32 -24.99 -22.24
C PHE A 74 -10.44 -24.99 -23.29
N ALA A 75 -11.52 -24.28 -22.97
CA ALA A 75 -12.67 -24.16 -23.89
C ALA A 75 -12.33 -23.39 -25.16
N SER A 76 -11.30 -22.57 -25.19
CA SER A 76 -10.86 -21.80 -26.36
C SER A 76 -9.39 -21.42 -26.25
N PRO A 77 -8.53 -21.79 -27.22
CA PRO A 77 -7.13 -21.39 -27.22
C PRO A 77 -7.00 -19.89 -27.51
N LEU A 78 -6.19 -19.21 -26.72
CA LEU A 78 -5.81 -17.82 -26.99
C LEU A 78 -4.71 -17.79 -28.05
N ALA A 79 -4.99 -17.18 -29.18
CA ALA A 79 -4.07 -17.10 -30.32
C ALA A 79 -2.90 -16.11 -30.06
N GLN A 80 -3.05 -15.18 -29.13
CA GLN A 80 -2.05 -14.16 -28.85
C GLN A 80 -1.92 -13.96 -27.34
N PHE A 81 -0.71 -13.64 -26.90
CA PHE A 81 -0.47 -13.20 -25.54
C PHE A 81 -1.24 -11.87 -25.32
N PRO A 82 -2.00 -11.72 -24.23
CA PRO A 82 -2.71 -10.49 -23.97
C PRO A 82 -1.69 -9.35 -23.75
N GLU A 83 -1.60 -8.44 -24.73
CA GLU A 83 -0.68 -7.28 -24.66
C GLU A 83 -1.18 -6.20 -23.68
N GLU A 84 -2.48 -6.13 -23.47
CA GLU A 84 -3.04 -5.29 -22.43
C GLU A 84 -2.93 -6.01 -21.09
N VAL A 85 -1.84 -5.78 -20.39
CA VAL A 85 -1.81 -5.94 -18.94
C VAL A 85 -2.78 -4.89 -18.40
N LEU A 86 -4.04 -5.27 -18.23
CA LEU A 86 -4.88 -4.55 -17.29
C LEU A 86 -4.03 -4.37 -16.05
N ALA A 87 -3.89 -3.14 -15.56
CA ALA A 87 -2.99 -2.75 -14.47
C ALA A 87 -3.28 -3.43 -13.09
N THR A 88 -3.83 -4.61 -13.14
CA THR A 88 -4.18 -5.54 -12.07
C THR A 88 -3.13 -6.66 -11.90
N GLY A 89 -2.01 -6.56 -12.59
CA GLY A 89 -1.10 -7.66 -12.84
C GLY A 89 -0.68 -8.50 -11.62
N ALA A 90 0.17 -8.02 -10.74
CA ALA A 90 0.68 -8.86 -9.63
C ALA A 90 -0.39 -9.11 -8.55
N ALA A 91 -1.17 -8.09 -8.18
CA ALA A 91 -2.23 -8.22 -7.18
C ALA A 91 -3.39 -9.10 -7.66
N SER A 92 -3.67 -9.15 -8.97
CA SER A 92 -4.72 -10.00 -9.55
C SER A 92 -4.30 -11.46 -9.63
N VAL A 93 -3.05 -11.75 -9.97
CA VAL A 93 -2.52 -13.13 -10.02
C VAL A 93 -2.41 -13.69 -8.61
N GLU A 94 -1.89 -12.93 -7.66
CA GLU A 94 -1.84 -13.32 -6.24
C GLU A 94 -3.25 -13.55 -5.69
N LYS A 95 -4.21 -12.70 -6.05
CA LYS A 95 -5.62 -12.80 -5.70
C LYS A 95 -6.29 -14.05 -6.32
N THR A 96 -5.97 -14.37 -7.56
CA THR A 96 -6.51 -15.55 -8.24
C THR A 96 -5.88 -16.82 -7.67
N LEU A 97 -4.60 -16.80 -7.34
CA LEU A 97 -3.89 -17.92 -6.69
C LEU A 97 -4.43 -18.17 -5.27
N ASP A 98 -4.61 -17.11 -4.49
CA ASP A 98 -5.25 -17.20 -3.17
C ASP A 98 -6.68 -17.72 -3.27
N GLN A 99 -7.41 -17.37 -4.33
CA GLN A 99 -8.77 -17.82 -4.58
C GLN A 99 -8.83 -19.32 -4.95
N VAL A 100 -7.83 -19.82 -5.70
CA VAL A 100 -7.72 -21.24 -6.09
C VAL A 100 -7.18 -22.08 -4.94
N LEU A 101 -6.21 -21.59 -4.17
CA LEU A 101 -5.59 -22.33 -3.08
C LEU A 101 -6.43 -22.39 -1.80
N TYR A 102 -7.28 -21.39 -1.57
CA TYR A 102 -8.06 -21.24 -0.32
C TYR A 102 -9.56 -21.16 -0.56
N GLY A 103 -10.03 -21.57 -1.73
CA GLY A 103 -11.43 -21.41 -2.19
C GLY A 103 -12.49 -22.20 -1.42
N ASP A 104 -12.11 -23.19 -0.61
CA ASP A 104 -13.05 -24.07 0.11
C ASP A 104 -13.16 -23.82 1.62
N GLU A 105 -12.35 -22.97 2.19
CA GLU A 105 -12.49 -22.60 3.60
C GLU A 105 -12.83 -21.11 3.73
N ASN A 106 -13.71 -20.78 4.66
CA ASN A 106 -14.26 -19.46 4.99
C ASN A 106 -13.22 -18.31 5.19
N PHE A 107 -12.17 -18.29 4.38
CA PHE A 107 -11.16 -17.24 4.36
C PHE A 107 -11.60 -16.10 3.47
N SER A 108 -11.61 -14.94 4.03
CA SER A 108 -12.04 -13.67 3.52
C SER A 108 -11.57 -13.40 2.09
N ARG A 109 -12.49 -13.41 1.13
CA ARG A 109 -12.21 -12.88 -0.21
C ARG A 109 -11.87 -11.40 -0.06
N PRO A 110 -10.80 -10.89 -0.69
CA PRO A 110 -10.40 -9.48 -0.56
C PRO A 110 -11.48 -8.43 -0.85
N ASN A 111 -12.53 -8.82 -1.57
CA ASN A 111 -13.69 -7.96 -1.89
C ASN A 111 -14.96 -8.37 -1.12
N GLN A 112 -14.86 -9.24 -0.13
CA GLN A 112 -16.03 -9.69 0.64
C GLN A 112 -16.53 -8.62 1.60
N TYR A 113 -15.68 -7.67 1.97
CA TYR A 113 -15.98 -6.64 2.94
C TYR A 113 -15.95 -5.28 2.27
N SER A 114 -17.09 -4.59 2.34
CA SER A 114 -17.28 -3.26 1.78
C SER A 114 -17.10 -2.14 2.81
N ASP A 115 -16.97 -2.50 4.08
CA ASP A 115 -16.85 -1.53 5.17
C ASP A 115 -15.79 -1.95 6.19
N VAL A 116 -15.15 -0.95 6.78
CA VAL A 116 -14.08 -1.09 7.79
C VAL A 116 -14.48 -0.28 9.01
N GLU A 117 -14.27 -0.82 10.18
CA GLU A 117 -14.33 -0.09 11.44
C GLU A 117 -12.97 -0.07 12.09
N SER A 118 -12.33 1.09 12.14
CA SER A 118 -11.04 1.25 12.80
C SER A 118 -11.21 1.33 14.31
N ILE A 119 -10.54 0.46 15.03
CA ILE A 119 -10.41 0.54 16.49
C ILE A 119 -8.98 0.87 16.88
N ILE A 120 -8.83 1.74 17.88
CA ILE A 120 -7.52 2.20 18.32
C ILE A 120 -6.97 1.22 19.34
N LEU A 121 -5.80 0.67 19.09
CA LEU A 121 -5.06 -0.11 20.07
C LEU A 121 -4.43 0.83 21.10
N ASN A 122 -4.65 0.54 22.38
CA ASN A 122 -3.95 1.26 23.45
C ASN A 122 -2.54 0.68 23.57
N VAL A 123 -1.53 1.46 23.19
CA VAL A 123 -0.16 0.98 23.01
C VAL A 123 0.85 1.80 23.78
N THR A 124 1.91 1.13 24.23
CA THR A 124 3.17 1.73 24.68
C THR A 124 4.14 1.85 23.49
N LYS A 125 5.29 2.47 23.71
CA LYS A 125 6.36 2.57 22.71
C LYS A 125 6.86 1.18 22.28
N GLU A 126 6.96 0.26 23.22
CA GLU A 126 7.42 -1.11 23.01
C GLU A 126 6.43 -1.87 22.15
N ASP A 127 5.15 -1.70 22.39
CA ASP A 127 4.06 -2.32 21.60
C ASP A 127 4.07 -1.85 20.14
N VAL A 128 4.41 -0.58 19.89
CA VAL A 128 4.51 -0.04 18.53
C VAL A 128 5.46 -0.88 17.68
N THR A 129 6.61 -1.27 18.22
CA THR A 129 7.58 -2.09 17.46
C THR A 129 7.06 -3.49 17.18
N GLY A 130 6.41 -4.12 18.16
CA GLY A 130 5.85 -5.48 18.01
C GLY A 130 4.69 -5.53 17.02
N LEU A 131 3.79 -4.57 17.09
CA LEU A 131 2.58 -4.52 16.26
C LEU A 131 2.82 -3.96 14.85
N TRP A 132 3.96 -3.28 14.60
CA TRP A 132 4.17 -2.54 13.36
C TRP A 132 4.11 -3.40 12.11
N ASP A 133 4.72 -4.58 12.14
CA ASP A 133 4.75 -5.51 11.02
C ASP A 133 3.79 -6.70 11.20
N GLU A 134 3.00 -6.70 12.27
CA GLU A 134 2.05 -7.76 12.56
C GLU A 134 0.86 -7.71 11.59
N GLU A 135 0.43 -8.88 11.13
CA GLU A 135 -0.77 -8.99 10.31
C GLU A 135 -2.01 -8.54 11.09
N ILE A 136 -2.93 -7.84 10.41
CA ILE A 136 -4.15 -7.28 11.04
C ILE A 136 -4.94 -8.35 11.80
N LYS A 137 -5.09 -9.53 11.20
CA LYS A 137 -5.84 -10.66 11.78
C LYS A 137 -5.23 -11.20 13.08
N MET A 138 -3.95 -10.93 13.35
CA MET A 138 -3.26 -11.33 14.57
C MET A 138 -3.36 -10.29 15.67
N ARG A 139 -3.72 -9.05 15.34
CA ARG A 139 -3.87 -7.98 16.31
C ARG A 139 -5.10 -8.18 17.18
N THR A 140 -4.96 -7.90 18.48
CA THR A 140 -6.08 -7.96 19.42
C THR A 140 -7.21 -7.03 18.98
N GLY A 141 -8.44 -7.56 18.97
CA GLY A 141 -9.63 -6.81 18.56
C GLY A 141 -9.96 -6.91 17.07
N TYR A 142 -9.15 -7.62 16.27
CA TYR A 142 -9.56 -7.98 14.91
C TYR A 142 -10.81 -8.84 14.92
N GLY A 143 -11.71 -8.57 14.02
CA GLY A 143 -12.94 -9.36 13.88
C GLY A 143 -13.72 -8.96 12.63
N ILE A 144 -14.79 -9.68 12.41
CA ILE A 144 -15.74 -9.40 11.35
C ILE A 144 -17.13 -9.39 11.99
N GLU A 145 -17.76 -8.25 12.00
CA GLU A 145 -19.08 -8.06 12.58
C GLU A 145 -20.03 -7.43 11.59
N ASN A 146 -21.17 -8.05 11.35
CA ASN A 146 -22.22 -7.53 10.45
C ASN A 146 -21.71 -7.17 9.03
N GLY A 147 -20.71 -7.89 8.51
CA GLY A 147 -20.13 -7.63 7.20
C GLY A 147 -19.08 -6.50 7.18
N LYS A 148 -18.73 -5.93 8.33
CA LYS A 148 -17.65 -4.98 8.51
C LYS A 148 -16.40 -5.68 9.03
N VAL A 149 -15.25 -5.26 8.54
CA VAL A 149 -13.96 -5.70 9.12
C VAL A 149 -13.58 -4.72 10.22
N ILE A 150 -13.41 -5.24 11.43
CA ILE A 150 -12.83 -4.48 12.54
C ILE A 150 -11.33 -4.51 12.40
N VAL A 151 -10.74 -3.33 12.15
CA VAL A 151 -9.31 -3.17 11.89
C VAL A 151 -8.63 -2.50 13.09
N PRO A 152 -7.85 -3.25 13.88
CA PRO A 152 -7.06 -2.66 14.96
C PRO A 152 -5.91 -1.81 14.39
N THR A 153 -5.84 -0.55 14.78
CA THR A 153 -4.90 0.44 14.26
C THR A 153 -4.04 1.05 15.35
N LEU A 154 -2.83 1.45 14.96
CA LEU A 154 -1.98 2.32 15.75
C LEU A 154 -2.31 3.76 15.43
N TYR A 155 -2.65 4.55 16.44
CA TYR A 155 -2.97 5.97 16.25
C TYR A 155 -2.35 6.78 17.38
N ALA A 156 -1.09 7.20 17.18
CA ALA A 156 -0.31 7.77 18.26
C ALA A 156 0.64 8.90 17.84
N GLN A 157 0.84 9.86 18.76
CA GLN A 157 1.94 10.82 18.75
C GLN A 157 2.99 10.39 19.75
N ILE A 158 4.23 10.25 19.30
CA ILE A 158 5.40 9.89 20.10
C ILE A 158 6.29 11.12 20.23
N THR A 159 6.41 11.66 21.42
CA THR A 159 7.09 12.92 21.71
C THR A 159 8.40 12.68 22.44
N GLY A 160 9.48 13.34 22.02
CA GLY A 160 10.81 13.19 22.62
C GLY A 160 11.54 11.91 22.21
N LEU A 161 12.72 11.70 22.79
CA LEU A 161 13.62 10.58 22.47
C LEU A 161 13.60 9.49 23.55
N GLY A 162 13.18 9.81 24.75
CA GLY A 162 13.31 8.90 25.88
C GLY A 162 14.78 8.58 26.19
N ASN A 163 15.07 7.29 26.28
CA ASN A 163 16.43 6.79 26.54
C ASN A 163 17.26 6.61 25.26
N PHE A 164 16.73 6.96 24.09
CA PHE A 164 17.50 6.87 22.85
C PHE A 164 18.55 7.97 22.75
N SER A 165 19.74 7.60 22.29
CA SER A 165 20.67 8.57 21.69
C SER A 165 20.06 9.12 20.38
N LYS A 166 20.54 10.28 19.91
CA LYS A 166 20.12 10.82 18.60
C LYS A 166 20.23 9.75 17.49
N ARG A 167 21.33 9.01 17.45
CA ARG A 167 21.56 7.99 16.45
C ARG A 167 20.59 6.83 16.56
N SER A 168 20.41 6.29 17.75
CA SER A 168 19.50 5.16 17.97
C SER A 168 18.05 5.53 17.68
N TYR A 169 17.66 6.80 17.94
CA TYR A 169 16.33 7.30 17.56
C TYR A 169 16.14 7.36 16.05
N ILE A 170 17.13 7.89 15.31
CA ILE A 170 17.10 7.91 13.84
C ILE A 170 17.03 6.48 13.30
N ASP A 171 17.84 5.56 13.83
CA ASP A 171 17.82 4.16 13.43
C ASP A 171 16.45 3.51 13.69
N PHE A 172 15.84 3.77 14.85
CA PHE A 172 14.52 3.27 15.22
C PHE A 172 13.42 3.78 14.27
N VAL A 173 13.31 5.08 14.07
CA VAL A 173 12.29 5.65 13.18
C VAL A 173 12.52 5.18 11.74
N SER A 174 13.79 5.16 11.27
CA SER A 174 14.13 4.69 9.93
C SER A 174 13.76 3.22 9.72
N ALA A 175 13.90 2.37 10.74
CA ALA A 175 13.51 0.96 10.65
C ALA A 175 12.01 0.80 10.42
N LEU A 176 11.16 1.53 11.17
CA LEU A 176 9.71 1.52 10.97
C LEU A 176 9.31 1.94 9.54
N THR A 177 10.08 2.83 8.92
CA THR A 177 9.79 3.33 7.58
C THR A 177 10.17 2.40 6.43
N GLN A 178 10.79 1.25 6.72
CA GLN A 178 11.18 0.27 5.68
C GLN A 178 10.04 -0.60 5.18
N ASN A 179 8.94 -0.67 5.92
CA ASN A 179 7.76 -1.42 5.52
C ASN A 179 7.23 -0.90 4.16
N SER A 180 6.93 -1.81 3.23
CA SER A 180 6.45 -1.47 1.88
C SER A 180 5.11 -0.76 1.87
N MET A 181 4.29 -0.98 2.90
CA MET A 181 2.99 -0.33 3.10
C MET A 181 3.11 1.00 3.88
N CYS A 182 4.31 1.56 4.04
CA CYS A 182 4.55 2.76 4.84
C CYS A 182 4.91 3.97 3.97
N PHE A 183 4.08 5.00 4.07
CA PHE A 183 4.37 6.34 3.56
C PHE A 183 5.03 7.19 4.65
N VAL A 184 6.14 7.83 4.32
CA VAL A 184 6.93 8.64 5.26
C VAL A 184 7.04 10.04 4.77
N THR A 185 6.73 11.01 5.63
CA THR A 185 6.79 12.42 5.27
C THR A 185 7.06 13.34 6.47
N GLU A 186 7.54 14.54 6.20
CA GLU A 186 7.54 15.64 7.16
C GLU A 186 6.28 16.51 7.00
N ALA A 187 5.71 16.54 5.79
CA ALA A 187 4.52 17.31 5.45
C ALA A 187 3.62 16.55 4.48
N LEU A 188 2.31 16.64 4.66
CA LEU A 188 1.36 16.18 3.66
C LEU A 188 1.09 17.29 2.64
N GLU A 189 1.45 17.04 1.39
CA GLU A 189 1.15 17.94 0.28
C GLU A 189 -0.33 17.80 -0.11
N ILE A 190 -1.20 18.44 0.66
CA ILE A 190 -2.63 18.44 0.42
C ILE A 190 -3.01 19.68 -0.41
N SER A 191 -3.46 19.46 -1.64
CA SER A 191 -4.03 20.48 -2.51
C SER A 191 -5.55 20.32 -2.53
N PRO A 192 -6.29 21.07 -1.70
CA PRO A 192 -7.74 20.91 -1.58
C PRO A 192 -8.45 21.08 -2.93
N ILE A 193 -9.34 20.15 -3.25
CA ILE A 193 -10.12 20.17 -4.47
C ILE A 193 -11.14 21.31 -4.37
N LYS A 194 -11.12 22.25 -5.32
CA LYS A 194 -12.11 23.34 -5.38
C LYS A 194 -13.44 22.77 -5.88
N LEU A 195 -14.30 22.41 -4.95
CA LEU A 195 -15.65 21.97 -5.26
C LEU A 195 -16.54 23.19 -5.55
N LYS A 196 -16.99 23.34 -6.80
CA LYS A 196 -17.87 24.45 -7.18
C LYS A 196 -19.27 24.19 -6.65
N GLY A 197 -19.85 25.21 -6.02
CA GLY A 197 -21.25 25.21 -5.59
C GLY A 197 -22.18 25.31 -6.79
N ASP A 198 -22.46 24.19 -7.40
CA ASP A 198 -23.47 24.04 -8.45
C ASP A 198 -24.71 23.32 -7.85
N SER A 199 -25.70 23.00 -8.66
CA SER A 199 -26.92 22.26 -8.28
C SER A 199 -26.69 21.01 -7.41
N SER A 200 -25.45 20.54 -7.32
CA SER A 200 -24.91 19.54 -6.38
C SER A 200 -25.08 19.95 -4.90
N LEU A 201 -25.20 21.24 -4.57
CA LEU A 201 -25.50 21.70 -3.20
C LEU A 201 -26.86 21.24 -2.68
N LYS A 202 -27.84 21.05 -3.58
CA LYS A 202 -29.12 20.46 -3.23
C LYS A 202 -29.04 18.97 -2.89
N THR A 203 -27.88 18.36 -3.12
CA THR A 203 -27.62 16.95 -2.89
C THR A 203 -26.94 16.68 -1.55
N MET A 204 -26.65 17.70 -0.75
CA MET A 204 -26.14 17.58 0.61
C MET A 204 -27.28 17.79 1.61
N SER A 205 -28.09 16.76 1.85
CA SER A 205 -28.98 16.73 3.00
C SER A 205 -28.20 16.24 4.21
N ASP A 206 -28.33 16.93 5.34
CA ASP A 206 -27.91 16.47 6.66
C ASP A 206 -26.41 16.09 6.81
N LYS A 207 -25.49 16.85 6.21
CA LYS A 207 -24.04 16.60 6.30
C LYS A 207 -23.57 15.29 5.65
N HIS A 208 -24.31 14.76 4.70
CA HIS A 208 -23.93 13.59 3.92
C HIS A 208 -23.63 13.96 2.47
N PHE A 209 -22.58 13.39 1.92
CA PHE A 209 -22.35 13.46 0.48
C PHE A 209 -23.32 12.55 -0.23
N ASN A 210 -23.96 13.09 -1.27
CA ASN A 210 -24.64 12.25 -2.23
C ASN A 210 -23.59 11.39 -2.95
N LYS A 211 -23.85 10.07 -3.04
CA LYS A 211 -22.96 9.11 -3.68
C LYS A 211 -22.52 9.55 -5.09
N LYS A 212 -23.45 9.99 -5.94
CA LYS A 212 -23.15 10.45 -7.31
C LYS A 212 -22.21 11.66 -7.35
N PHE A 213 -22.34 12.58 -6.39
CA PHE A 213 -21.44 13.72 -6.28
C PHE A 213 -20.05 13.27 -5.87
N ALA A 214 -19.94 12.42 -4.86
CA ALA A 214 -18.68 11.91 -4.38
C ALA A 214 -17.96 11.07 -5.46
N GLU A 215 -18.65 10.20 -6.18
CA GLU A 215 -18.11 9.44 -7.32
C GLU A 215 -17.56 10.37 -8.41
N LYS A 216 -18.28 11.45 -8.73
CA LYS A 216 -17.80 12.45 -9.69
C LYS A 216 -16.51 13.14 -9.19
N VAL A 217 -16.43 13.47 -7.90
CA VAL A 217 -15.21 14.06 -7.32
C VAL A 217 -14.06 13.07 -7.37
N LEU A 218 -14.28 11.82 -6.94
CA LEU A 218 -13.27 10.78 -6.96
C LEU A 218 -12.72 10.50 -8.36
N SER A 219 -13.56 10.54 -9.39
CA SER A 219 -13.12 10.35 -10.78
C SER A 219 -12.14 11.41 -11.28
N MET A 220 -12.05 12.56 -10.63
CA MET A 220 -11.12 13.67 -10.96
C MET A 220 -9.84 13.65 -10.10
N THR A 221 -9.64 12.65 -9.27
CA THR A 221 -8.53 12.55 -8.32
C THR A 221 -7.72 11.28 -8.56
N PRO A 222 -6.54 11.14 -7.95
CA PRO A 222 -5.79 9.88 -7.95
C PRO A 222 -6.59 8.68 -7.42
N LEU A 223 -7.69 8.92 -6.68
CA LEU A 223 -8.57 7.88 -6.15
C LEU A 223 -9.40 7.16 -7.23
N SER A 224 -9.39 7.65 -8.47
CA SER A 224 -10.04 7.00 -9.61
C SER A 224 -9.50 5.60 -9.94
N ILE A 225 -8.27 5.29 -9.50
CA ILE A 225 -7.64 3.97 -9.67
C ILE A 225 -8.24 2.89 -8.75
N LEU A 226 -8.99 3.30 -7.71
CA LEU A 226 -9.54 2.40 -6.72
C LEU A 226 -10.75 1.64 -7.25
N SER A 227 -10.93 0.41 -6.77
CA SER A 227 -12.17 -0.34 -7.04
C SER A 227 -13.40 0.39 -6.47
N GLN A 228 -14.57 0.09 -7.02
CA GLN A 228 -15.82 0.73 -6.60
C GLN A 228 -16.10 0.52 -5.10
N GLU A 229 -15.74 -0.64 -4.55
CA GLU A 229 -15.90 -0.96 -3.12
C GLU A 229 -15.02 -0.03 -2.27
N LYS A 230 -13.75 0.15 -2.65
CA LYS A 230 -12.85 1.07 -1.95
C LYS A 230 -13.27 2.52 -2.09
N GLN A 231 -13.78 2.93 -3.25
CA GLN A 231 -14.36 4.26 -3.42
C GLN A 231 -15.58 4.48 -2.51
N ASN A 232 -16.47 3.49 -2.41
CA ASN A 232 -17.61 3.53 -1.49
C ASN A 232 -17.15 3.64 -0.03
N LEU A 233 -16.16 2.84 0.38
CA LEU A 233 -15.56 2.92 1.71
C LEU A 233 -15.05 4.34 2.00
N LEU A 234 -14.31 4.95 1.06
CA LEU A 234 -13.81 6.31 1.24
C LEU A 234 -14.94 7.33 1.42
N ILE A 235 -16.03 7.21 0.65
CA ILE A 235 -17.19 8.09 0.77
C ILE A 235 -17.86 7.93 2.14
N GLU A 236 -18.02 6.71 2.61
CA GLU A 236 -18.63 6.43 3.91
C GLU A 236 -17.78 6.99 5.06
N LYS A 237 -16.46 6.74 5.02
CA LYS A 237 -15.53 7.28 6.04
C LYS A 237 -15.41 8.80 5.99
N ALA A 238 -15.49 9.42 4.81
CA ALA A 238 -15.58 10.87 4.69
C ALA A 238 -16.84 11.41 5.37
N ASN A 239 -17.98 10.78 5.17
CA ASN A 239 -19.23 11.15 5.83
C ASN A 239 -19.17 10.97 7.36
N GLU A 240 -18.51 9.90 7.85
CA GLU A 240 -18.30 9.70 9.29
C GLU A 240 -17.44 10.80 9.90
N VAL A 241 -16.35 11.18 9.22
CA VAL A 241 -15.45 12.24 9.69
C VAL A 241 -16.15 13.58 9.69
N ILE A 242 -16.90 13.94 8.64
CA ILE A 242 -17.64 15.20 8.55
C ILE A 242 -18.65 15.36 9.66
N LYS A 243 -19.37 14.29 10.05
CA LYS A 243 -20.34 14.33 11.15
C LYS A 243 -19.75 14.77 12.48
N LYS A 244 -18.46 14.50 12.71
CA LYS A 244 -17.74 14.85 13.95
C LYS A 244 -17.47 16.36 14.07
N TYR A 245 -17.52 17.09 12.94
CA TYR A 245 -17.22 18.51 12.88
C TYR A 245 -18.48 19.37 12.88
N LYS A 246 -18.35 20.58 13.46
CA LYS A 246 -19.39 21.62 13.40
C LYS A 246 -19.02 22.62 12.32
N PHE A 247 -19.90 22.83 11.38
CA PHE A 247 -19.72 23.76 10.28
C PHE A 247 -20.73 24.91 10.40
N ASN A 248 -20.27 26.12 10.09
CA ASN A 248 -21.10 27.33 10.12
C ASN A 248 -21.84 27.51 8.79
N SER A 249 -21.31 26.96 7.72
CA SER A 249 -21.88 27.10 6.38
C SER A 249 -21.67 25.84 5.53
N ILE A 250 -22.43 25.73 4.46
CA ILE A 250 -22.26 24.66 3.45
C ILE A 250 -20.90 24.77 2.74
N TRP A 251 -20.37 25.98 2.62
CA TRP A 251 -19.07 26.22 1.99
C TRP A 251 -17.93 25.66 2.82
N ASP A 252 -18.04 25.71 4.15
CA ASP A 252 -17.07 25.08 5.05
C ASP A 252 -17.07 23.58 4.85
N VAL A 253 -18.25 22.96 4.70
CA VAL A 253 -18.40 21.53 4.42
C VAL A 253 -17.76 21.16 3.08
N LEU A 254 -17.97 21.97 2.02
CA LEU A 254 -17.38 21.71 0.70
C LEU A 254 -15.84 21.85 0.72
N THR A 255 -15.35 22.86 1.43
CA THR A 255 -13.89 23.03 1.61
C THR A 255 -13.30 21.85 2.34
N PHE A 256 -13.96 21.41 3.40
CA PHE A 256 -13.56 20.24 4.18
C PHE A 256 -13.56 18.95 3.34
N ALA A 257 -14.62 18.76 2.55
CA ALA A 257 -14.70 17.66 1.58
C ALA A 257 -13.58 17.69 0.56
N GLY A 258 -13.26 18.87 0.07
CA GLY A 258 -12.15 19.08 -0.85
C GLY A 258 -10.79 18.69 -0.25
N ILE A 259 -10.64 18.76 1.07
CA ILE A 259 -9.47 18.26 1.80
C ILE A 259 -9.52 16.73 1.86
N LEU A 260 -10.64 16.13 2.29
CA LEU A 260 -10.76 14.67 2.46
C LEU A 260 -10.47 13.91 1.16
N PHE A 261 -10.98 14.37 0.02
CA PHE A 261 -10.76 13.72 -1.27
C PHE A 261 -9.43 14.08 -1.94
N ALA A 262 -8.63 14.98 -1.34
CA ALA A 262 -7.30 15.33 -1.83
C ALA A 262 -6.20 14.41 -1.29
N ILE A 263 -6.48 13.11 -1.19
CA ILE A 263 -5.48 12.12 -0.76
C ILE A 263 -4.31 12.13 -1.76
N PRO A 264 -3.06 12.30 -1.29
CA PRO A 264 -1.87 12.22 -2.15
C PRO A 264 -1.80 10.88 -2.91
N GLU A 265 -1.27 10.90 -4.13
CA GLU A 265 -1.21 9.72 -5.00
C GLU A 265 -0.50 8.54 -4.34
N ALA A 266 0.60 8.77 -3.63
CA ALA A 266 1.32 7.73 -2.92
C ALA A 266 0.45 7.01 -1.87
N LEU A 267 -0.42 7.73 -1.17
CA LEU A 267 -1.38 7.14 -0.22
C LEU A 267 -2.53 6.44 -0.96
N ALA A 268 -2.98 6.98 -2.09
CA ALA A 268 -3.98 6.31 -2.93
C ALA A 268 -3.47 4.96 -3.44
N GLN A 269 -2.20 4.85 -3.79
CA GLN A 269 -1.55 3.58 -4.17
C GLN A 269 -1.55 2.58 -3.02
N LEU A 270 -1.25 3.01 -1.78
CA LEU A 270 -1.33 2.14 -0.61
C LEU A 270 -2.75 1.61 -0.38
N ILE A 271 -3.76 2.46 -0.53
CA ILE A 271 -5.17 2.05 -0.44
C ILE A 271 -5.51 1.07 -1.57
N HIS A 272 -4.97 1.30 -2.78
CA HIS A 272 -5.22 0.43 -3.93
C HIS A 272 -4.74 -1.00 -3.69
N VAL A 273 -3.53 -1.18 -3.18
CA VAL A 273 -2.93 -2.51 -2.95
C VAL A 273 -3.32 -3.13 -1.60
N TRP A 274 -3.95 -2.37 -0.72
CA TRP A 274 -4.30 -2.85 0.61
C TRP A 274 -5.31 -3.98 0.59
N ASP A 275 -4.95 -5.07 1.24
CA ASP A 275 -5.80 -6.18 1.61
C ASP A 275 -6.22 -6.02 3.07
N LEU A 276 -7.53 -5.96 3.32
CA LEU A 276 -8.14 -5.70 4.64
C LEU A 276 -7.79 -6.75 5.71
N THR A 277 -7.07 -7.79 5.37
CA THR A 277 -6.74 -8.91 6.27
C THR A 277 -5.24 -9.05 6.56
N LYS A 278 -4.39 -8.44 5.73
CA LYS A 278 -2.92 -8.55 5.84
C LYS A 278 -2.34 -7.42 6.70
N VAL A 279 -1.66 -6.49 6.12
CA VAL A 279 -0.96 -5.42 6.84
C VAL A 279 -1.65 -4.08 6.61
N ASN A 280 -1.87 -3.31 7.67
CA ASN A 280 -2.43 -1.96 7.54
C ASN A 280 -1.55 -1.08 6.67
N PRO A 281 -2.13 -0.23 5.80
CA PRO A 281 -1.39 0.87 5.24
C PRO A 281 -0.97 1.82 6.36
N LYS A 282 0.21 2.41 6.24
CA LYS A 282 0.88 3.12 7.33
C LYS A 282 1.29 4.51 6.89
N ILE A 283 1.20 5.46 7.82
CA ILE A 283 1.80 6.77 7.66
C ILE A 283 2.67 7.11 8.87
N VAL A 284 3.90 7.49 8.60
CA VAL A 284 4.84 8.04 9.58
C VAL A 284 5.10 9.48 9.23
N MET A 285 4.71 10.39 10.10
CA MET A 285 5.09 11.80 9.99
C MET A 285 6.13 12.13 11.05
N VAL A 286 7.19 12.85 10.64
CA VAL A 286 8.24 13.29 11.56
C VAL A 286 8.29 14.80 11.58
N LEU A 287 7.80 15.39 12.67
CA LEU A 287 7.73 16.83 12.84
C LEU A 287 9.03 17.32 13.50
N THR A 288 9.95 17.82 12.70
CA THR A 288 11.25 18.32 13.19
C THR A 288 11.24 19.84 13.41
N GLY A 289 12.22 20.35 14.16
CA GLY A 289 12.35 21.77 14.45
C GLY A 289 11.14 22.35 15.18
N THR A 290 10.59 23.43 14.64
CA THR A 290 9.40 24.12 15.19
C THR A 290 8.14 23.89 14.35
N ARG A 291 8.15 22.87 13.48
CA ARG A 291 7.02 22.56 12.61
C ARG A 291 5.81 22.09 13.42
N LYS A 292 4.64 22.58 13.03
CA LYS A 292 3.34 22.16 13.55
C LYS A 292 2.51 21.56 12.41
N LEU A 293 1.58 20.70 12.75
CA LEU A 293 0.57 20.24 11.80
C LEU A 293 -0.31 21.41 11.35
N GLU A 294 -0.60 21.46 10.06
CA GLU A 294 -1.65 22.32 9.54
C GLU A 294 -3.02 21.67 9.74
N SER A 295 -4.07 22.48 9.90
CA SER A 295 -5.43 21.94 10.09
C SER A 295 -5.87 20.96 9.01
N LYS A 296 -5.46 21.17 7.74
CA LYS A 296 -5.74 20.23 6.65
C LYS A 296 -5.02 18.89 6.81
N GLU A 297 -3.82 18.89 7.40
CA GLU A 297 -3.07 17.65 7.68
C GLU A 297 -3.75 16.88 8.82
N GLU A 298 -4.19 17.58 9.87
CA GLU A 298 -4.92 16.94 10.97
C GLU A 298 -6.21 16.27 10.51
N VAL A 299 -6.98 16.96 9.66
CA VAL A 299 -8.20 16.41 9.06
C VAL A 299 -7.88 15.17 8.21
N MET A 300 -6.82 15.23 7.39
CA MET A 300 -6.38 14.11 6.58
C MET A 300 -5.93 12.92 7.42
N LEU A 301 -5.18 13.13 8.49
CA LEU A 301 -4.74 12.07 9.39
C LEU A 301 -5.91 11.36 10.08
N GLN A 302 -6.93 12.12 10.54
CA GLN A 302 -8.16 11.54 11.07
C GLN A 302 -8.89 10.70 10.04
N TYR A 303 -8.92 11.16 8.80
CA TYR A 303 -9.58 10.45 7.71
C TYR A 303 -8.84 9.17 7.34
N LEU A 304 -7.51 9.23 7.21
CA LEU A 304 -6.68 8.05 6.96
C LEU A 304 -6.84 7.00 8.07
N HIS A 305 -6.84 7.45 9.33
CA HIS A 305 -7.11 6.56 10.45
C HIS A 305 -8.51 5.93 10.37
N ALA A 306 -9.54 6.71 10.04
CA ALA A 306 -10.90 6.18 9.87
C ALA A 306 -11.02 5.16 8.74
N ILE A 307 -10.19 5.27 7.71
CA ILE A 307 -10.08 4.28 6.62
C ILE A 307 -9.41 2.99 7.12
N GLY A 308 -8.52 3.04 8.12
CA GLY A 308 -7.81 1.88 8.67
C GLY A 308 -6.28 1.98 8.61
N PHE A 309 -5.72 3.16 8.41
CA PHE A 309 -4.27 3.37 8.47
C PHE A 309 -3.75 3.30 9.89
N ASP A 310 -2.56 2.71 10.04
CA ASP A 310 -1.71 3.01 11.20
C ASP A 310 -1.11 4.41 11.01
N VAL A 311 -1.26 5.29 12.01
CA VAL A 311 -0.78 6.67 11.97
C VAL A 311 0.16 6.92 13.14
N LEU A 312 1.42 7.20 12.85
CA LEU A 312 2.41 7.57 13.85
C LEU A 312 2.99 8.96 13.57
N LEU A 313 2.93 9.81 14.57
CA LEU A 313 3.52 11.15 14.57
C LEU A 313 4.73 11.17 15.49
N PHE A 314 5.92 11.33 14.96
CA PHE A 314 7.15 11.49 15.72
C PHE A 314 7.48 12.96 15.90
N VAL A 315 7.58 13.41 17.15
CA VAL A 315 7.87 14.81 17.50
C VAL A 315 9.09 14.85 18.43
N PRO A 316 10.30 14.69 17.90
CA PRO A 316 11.52 14.61 18.71
C PRO A 316 11.78 15.87 19.54
N THR A 317 11.27 17.01 19.12
CA THR A 317 11.48 18.29 19.77
C THR A 317 10.52 18.57 20.94
N GLY A 318 9.44 17.78 21.06
CA GLY A 318 8.34 18.11 21.96
C GLY A 318 7.53 19.35 21.56
N TYR A 319 7.88 19.98 20.42
CA TYR A 319 7.20 21.15 19.87
C TYR A 319 6.24 20.70 18.76
N GLY A 320 5.15 21.41 18.55
CA GLY A 320 4.19 21.04 17.50
C GLY A 320 3.22 19.96 17.94
N LEU A 321 2.79 20.02 19.21
CA LEU A 321 1.75 19.12 19.72
C LEU A 321 0.47 19.27 18.90
N VAL A 322 -0.19 18.15 18.71
CA VAL A 322 -1.49 18.07 18.04
C VAL A 322 -2.56 18.87 18.76
N THR A 323 -3.56 19.32 18.00
CA THR A 323 -4.69 20.05 18.55
C THR A 323 -5.59 19.17 19.42
N GLU A 324 -6.46 19.81 20.21
CA GLU A 324 -7.48 19.09 20.97
C GLU A 324 -8.45 18.29 20.07
N ASP A 325 -8.71 18.76 18.84
CA ASP A 325 -9.60 18.07 17.93
C ASP A 325 -9.03 16.71 17.50
N LEU A 326 -7.72 16.66 17.25
CA LEU A 326 -7.04 15.41 16.93
C LEU A 326 -7.00 14.45 18.13
N LEU A 327 -6.85 15.00 19.33
CA LEU A 327 -6.94 14.20 20.57
C LEU A 327 -8.36 13.66 20.83
N ARG A 328 -9.38 14.48 20.55
CA ARG A 328 -10.78 14.02 20.65
C ARG A 328 -11.12 12.94 19.64
N SER A 329 -10.35 12.82 18.54
CA SER A 329 -10.48 11.71 17.60
C SER A 329 -9.89 10.40 18.11
N GLY A 330 -9.25 10.41 19.30
CA GLY A 330 -8.66 9.23 19.95
C GLY A 330 -7.16 9.07 19.75
N LEU A 331 -6.47 10.05 19.16
CA LEU A 331 -5.01 10.00 19.02
C LEU A 331 -4.36 9.90 20.41
N GLN A 332 -3.55 8.88 20.63
CA GLN A 332 -2.83 8.67 21.88
C GLN A 332 -1.58 9.54 21.92
N LYS A 333 -1.22 10.00 23.11
CA LYS A 333 0.05 10.68 23.38
C LYS A 333 0.97 9.77 24.15
N ILE A 334 2.15 9.52 23.59
CA ILE A 334 3.24 8.80 24.24
C ILE A 334 4.37 9.80 24.42
N ASP A 335 4.54 10.32 25.64
CA ASP A 335 5.63 11.24 25.94
C ASP A 335 6.82 10.46 26.52
N LEU A 336 7.89 10.43 25.76
CA LEU A 336 9.14 9.78 26.14
C LEU A 336 10.07 10.73 26.91
N SER A 337 9.75 12.02 26.95
CA SER A 337 10.65 13.06 27.46
C SER A 337 11.97 13.16 26.67
N ASN A 338 12.94 13.93 27.16
CA ASN A 338 14.24 14.10 26.51
C ASN A 338 14.13 14.60 25.06
N TYR A 339 13.87 15.90 24.91
CA TYR A 339 13.60 16.52 23.61
C TYR A 339 14.89 16.91 22.89
N ASN A 340 14.90 16.79 21.57
CA ASN A 340 16.06 17.07 20.72
C ASN A 340 15.69 17.87 19.49
N PHE A 341 16.25 19.08 19.34
CA PHE A 341 16.02 19.98 18.21
C PHE A 341 17.02 19.81 17.06
N SER A 342 18.06 18.99 17.26
CA SER A 342 19.09 18.80 16.23
C SER A 342 18.78 17.69 15.23
N ILE A 343 17.68 16.96 15.42
CA ILE A 343 17.24 15.91 14.48
C ILE A 343 16.59 16.57 13.28
N GLN A 344 17.03 16.18 12.08
CA GLN A 344 16.47 16.64 10.81
C GLN A 344 15.74 15.47 10.11
N TYR A 345 14.65 15.77 9.44
CA TYR A 345 13.90 14.78 8.64
C TYR A 345 14.80 14.11 7.58
N SER A 346 15.69 14.88 6.96
CA SER A 346 16.64 14.39 5.96
C SER A 346 17.57 13.30 6.50
N GLU A 347 17.94 13.34 7.81
CA GLU A 347 18.79 12.30 8.43
C GLU A 347 18.05 10.95 8.49
N ILE A 348 16.75 10.97 8.79
CA ILE A 348 15.89 9.76 8.84
C ILE A 348 15.75 9.15 7.45
N VAL A 349 15.44 9.97 6.44
CA VAL A 349 15.28 9.49 5.05
C VAL A 349 16.60 8.98 4.47
N SER A 350 17.72 9.64 4.75
CA SER A 350 19.05 9.20 4.30
C SER A 350 19.46 7.88 4.95
N ASN A 351 19.14 7.71 6.23
CA ASN A 351 19.43 6.47 6.95
C ASN A 351 18.58 5.30 6.43
N ARG A 352 17.32 5.53 6.05
CA ARG A 352 16.47 4.55 5.37
C ARG A 352 17.16 3.98 4.12
N LYS A 353 17.69 4.85 3.25
CA LYS A 353 18.45 4.43 2.05
C LYS A 353 19.70 3.64 2.40
N GLY A 354 20.43 4.05 3.43
CA GLY A 354 21.64 3.38 3.90
C GLY A 354 21.36 2.00 4.49
N LEU A 355 20.26 1.81 5.20
CA LEU A 355 19.85 0.51 5.74
C LEU A 355 19.44 -0.46 4.62
N LEU A 356 18.68 -0.01 3.63
CA LEU A 356 18.33 -0.80 2.45
C LEU A 356 19.61 -1.28 1.73
N ASN A 357 20.56 -0.39 1.48
CA ASN A 357 21.84 -0.76 0.85
C ASN A 357 22.63 -1.79 1.69
N ARG A 358 22.64 -1.68 3.02
CA ARG A 358 23.29 -2.66 3.91
C ARG A 358 22.61 -4.03 3.87
N LEU A 359 21.27 -4.05 3.80
CA LEU A 359 20.50 -5.30 3.64
C LEU A 359 20.81 -5.96 2.30
N PHE A 360 20.84 -5.20 1.20
CA PHE A 360 21.21 -5.71 -0.11
C PHE A 360 22.67 -6.24 -0.13
N HIS A 361 23.62 -5.56 0.52
CA HIS A 361 24.98 -6.05 0.64
C HIS A 361 25.14 -7.30 1.53
N ARG A 362 24.25 -7.50 2.52
CA ARG A 362 24.24 -8.72 3.34
C ARG A 362 23.60 -9.91 2.62
N LEU A 363 22.60 -9.67 1.77
CA LEU A 363 21.95 -10.70 0.97
C LEU A 363 22.75 -11.09 -0.27
N ALA A 364 23.74 -10.25 -0.65
CA ALA A 364 24.65 -10.48 -1.77
C ALA A 364 25.98 -11.19 -1.37
N LYS A 365 26.17 -11.51 -0.09
CA LYS A 365 27.26 -12.34 0.45
C LYS A 365 26.72 -13.70 0.85
#